data_624e75b681896432a5b118218fde0dd8
#
_entry.id   624e75b681896432a5b118218fde0dd8
#
_cell.length_a   1.000
_cell.length_b   1.000
_cell.length_c   1.000
_cell.angle_alpha   90.00
_cell.angle_beta   90.00
_cell.angle_gamma   90.00
#
_symmetry.space_group_name_H-M   'P 1'
#
loop_
_entity.id
_entity.type
_entity.pdbx_description
1 polymer ?
#
loop_
_entity_poly.entity_id
_entity_poly.type
_entity_poly.pdbx_seq_one_letter_code
_entity_poly.pdbx_strand_id
1 'polypeptide(L)'
;MSTPKEIFLELIKPDGQPERQLCQYEALHMCLTDPINTYLRGNRKRGSVSKDRWGTTISFPEDAPGPIPVHTPELSVCTDVTRWKGTIHVPDLSVCSEGWEECRTRSRAAADAEGKLLAGFMGTGIFEQCHFLMGFEDTLTALYEHPDEMHELIETITQYRLDYVRRLIDGLQPDVIFSHDDWGTKNALFMKPDMWREFFKEPYRRFYGYIRSRGVIAIHHADSYLVPIVDDMAEIGIQVWQGTLPENDIPALQRHLSGKLTLMGGFGAAIDRADAQPDEILAYARDALARYCPGGHFIPSITYGLAGTVFPHVDQYLDQAVNEYNAGLHIPVTPLPAVPKRKISEAKAETVQAVTSAQESADVFGNIARALERGQQKKLLTLCQQALDEGHGRATFSPRA
;
A
#
# COMPACT_ATOMS: atom_id res chain seq x y z
N MET A 1 21.85 -3.45 23.25
CA MET A 1 20.89 -2.70 22.43
C MET A 1 20.05 -3.71 21.70
N SER A 2 18.74 -3.52 21.75
CA SER A 2 17.80 -4.38 21.04
C SER A 2 17.98 -4.22 19.53
N THR A 3 17.80 -5.30 18.79
CA THR A 3 17.79 -5.29 17.34
C THR A 3 16.54 -4.58 16.81
N PRO A 4 16.51 -4.08 15.56
CA PRO A 4 15.31 -3.53 14.96
C PRO A 4 14.12 -4.48 15.06
N LYS A 5 14.34 -5.78 14.86
CA LYS A 5 13.32 -6.83 15.04
C LYS A 5 12.72 -6.84 16.45
N GLU A 6 13.56 -6.81 17.49
CA GLU A 6 13.10 -6.83 18.89
C GLU A 6 12.29 -5.58 19.23
N ILE A 7 12.73 -4.42 18.75
CA ILE A 7 12.02 -3.13 18.94
C ILE A 7 10.66 -3.18 18.26
N PHE A 8 10.58 -3.70 17.02
CA PHE A 8 9.32 -3.83 16.30
C PHE A 8 8.34 -4.74 17.03
N LEU A 9 8.82 -5.90 17.50
CA LEU A 9 8.02 -6.87 18.25
C LEU A 9 7.52 -6.29 19.58
N GLU A 10 8.31 -5.44 20.22
CA GLU A 10 7.88 -4.72 21.41
C GLU A 10 6.80 -3.67 21.07
N LEU A 11 7.01 -2.90 20.02
CA LEU A 11 6.16 -1.78 19.61
C LEU A 11 4.73 -2.23 19.24
N ILE A 12 4.56 -3.43 18.66
CA ILE A 12 3.23 -3.95 18.25
C ILE A 12 2.47 -4.63 19.40
N LYS A 13 3.02 -4.76 20.61
CA LYS A 13 2.27 -5.23 21.78
C LYS A 13 1.37 -4.12 22.29
N PRO A 14 0.14 -4.41 22.77
CA PRO A 14 -0.78 -3.38 23.26
C PRO A 14 -0.22 -2.48 24.37
N ASP A 15 0.64 -3.02 25.22
CA ASP A 15 1.32 -2.35 26.32
C ASP A 15 2.83 -2.16 26.06
N GLY A 16 3.25 -2.27 24.82
CA GLY A 16 4.65 -2.25 24.43
C GLY A 16 5.32 -0.90 24.68
N GLN A 17 6.55 -0.95 25.19
CA GLN A 17 7.38 0.21 25.49
C GLN A 17 8.74 0.06 24.80
N PRO A 18 8.83 0.36 23.50
CA PRO A 18 10.07 0.26 22.75
C PRO A 18 11.11 1.24 23.30
N GLU A 19 12.37 0.82 23.37
CA GLU A 19 13.46 1.65 23.91
C GLU A 19 13.80 2.86 23.01
N ARG A 20 13.46 2.79 21.71
CA ARG A 20 13.64 3.87 20.73
C ARG A 20 12.60 3.80 19.62
N GLN A 21 12.55 4.84 18.81
CA GLN A 21 11.79 4.84 17.56
C GLN A 21 12.54 4.06 16.46
N LEU A 22 11.78 3.28 15.69
CA LEU A 22 12.23 2.77 14.39
C LEU A 22 12.05 3.85 13.33
N CYS A 23 12.79 3.74 12.23
CA CYS A 23 12.59 4.56 11.05
C CYS A 23 12.15 3.70 9.88
N GLN A 24 11.03 4.04 9.27
CA GLN A 24 10.57 3.43 8.03
C GLN A 24 10.63 1.88 8.06
N TYR A 25 11.29 1.27 7.11
CA TYR A 25 11.42 -0.19 6.96
C TYR A 25 12.63 -0.78 7.71
N GLU A 26 13.20 -0.05 8.70
CA GLU A 26 14.40 -0.47 9.43
C GLU A 26 14.29 -1.91 9.97
N ALA A 27 13.12 -2.31 10.43
CA ALA A 27 12.89 -3.64 11.01
C ALA A 27 12.46 -4.71 9.99
N LEU A 28 12.28 -4.38 8.71
CA LEU A 28 11.70 -5.26 7.71
C LEU A 28 12.67 -5.56 6.57
N HIS A 29 12.88 -6.82 6.25
CA HIS A 29 13.52 -7.29 5.02
C HIS A 29 12.43 -7.80 4.08
N MET A 30 12.16 -7.04 3.00
CA MET A 30 11.06 -7.31 2.07
C MET A 30 11.46 -8.35 1.01
N CYS A 31 10.80 -9.50 1.00
CA CYS A 31 10.92 -10.46 -0.09
C CYS A 31 9.90 -10.12 -1.19
N LEU A 32 10.40 -9.62 -2.32
CA LEU A 32 9.61 -9.23 -3.50
C LEU A 32 9.72 -10.23 -4.65
N THR A 33 10.52 -11.28 -4.49
CA THR A 33 10.89 -12.22 -5.56
C THR A 33 10.56 -13.68 -5.21
N ASP A 34 9.52 -13.88 -4.39
CA ASP A 34 9.01 -15.22 -4.17
C ASP A 34 8.43 -15.81 -5.46
N PRO A 35 8.34 -17.15 -5.58
CA PRO A 35 7.91 -17.82 -6.81
C PRO A 35 6.54 -17.36 -7.33
N ILE A 36 5.58 -17.11 -6.43
CA ILE A 36 4.23 -16.69 -6.83
C ILE A 36 4.24 -15.24 -7.32
N ASN A 37 4.88 -14.32 -6.58
CA ASN A 37 4.97 -12.93 -6.99
C ASN A 37 5.67 -12.78 -8.35
N THR A 38 6.75 -13.54 -8.56
CA THR A 38 7.48 -13.61 -9.84
C THR A 38 6.58 -14.14 -10.96
N TYR A 39 5.83 -15.22 -10.72
CA TYR A 39 4.89 -15.79 -11.68
C TYR A 39 3.77 -14.80 -12.06
N LEU A 40 3.15 -14.16 -11.06
CA LEU A 40 2.00 -13.30 -11.28
C LEU A 40 2.35 -12.02 -12.02
N ARG A 41 3.45 -11.39 -11.64
CA ARG A 41 3.83 -10.08 -12.18
C ARG A 41 4.48 -10.13 -13.54
N GLY A 42 5.08 -11.26 -13.90
CA GLY A 42 5.88 -11.37 -15.11
C GLY A 42 7.04 -10.38 -15.14
N ASN A 43 7.47 -10.01 -16.32
CA ASN A 43 8.63 -9.13 -16.54
C ASN A 43 8.18 -7.66 -16.62
N ARG A 44 7.97 -7.01 -15.48
CA ARG A 44 7.63 -5.58 -15.40
C ARG A 44 8.89 -4.75 -15.51
N LYS A 45 9.13 -4.15 -16.66
CA LYS A 45 10.23 -3.21 -16.90
C LYS A 45 9.69 -1.80 -17.08
N ARG A 46 10.44 -0.80 -16.59
CA ARG A 46 10.13 0.61 -16.91
C ARG A 46 10.09 0.81 -18.42
N GLY A 47 9.22 1.68 -18.92
CA GLY A 47 8.99 1.93 -20.33
C GLY A 47 8.23 0.80 -21.05
N SER A 48 7.71 -0.20 -20.34
CA SER A 48 7.02 -1.35 -20.97
C SER A 48 5.55 -1.43 -20.63
N VAL A 49 4.81 -2.08 -21.54
CA VAL A 49 3.43 -2.52 -21.30
C VAL A 49 3.42 -4.06 -21.39
N SER A 50 2.80 -4.72 -20.42
CA SER A 50 2.72 -6.17 -20.36
C SER A 50 1.38 -6.61 -19.77
N LYS A 51 1.05 -7.90 -19.91
CA LYS A 51 -0.09 -8.49 -19.19
C LYS A 51 0.42 -9.30 -18.00
N ASP A 52 -0.25 -9.16 -16.87
CA ASP A 52 -0.07 -10.06 -15.73
C ASP A 52 -0.81 -11.39 -15.94
N ARG A 53 -0.74 -12.27 -14.97
CA ARG A 53 -1.39 -13.61 -15.07
C ARG A 53 -2.91 -13.57 -14.94
N TRP A 54 -3.48 -12.50 -14.44
CA TRP A 54 -4.92 -12.27 -14.48
C TRP A 54 -5.40 -11.72 -15.83
N GLY A 55 -4.47 -11.42 -16.74
CA GLY A 55 -4.76 -10.83 -18.05
C GLY A 55 -4.84 -9.29 -18.01
N THR A 56 -4.66 -8.66 -16.86
CA THR A 56 -4.66 -7.20 -16.72
C THR A 56 -3.51 -6.60 -17.50
N THR A 57 -3.80 -5.62 -18.34
CA THR A 57 -2.77 -4.83 -19.02
C THR A 57 -2.14 -3.86 -18.03
N ILE A 58 -0.83 -3.98 -17.85
CA ILE A 58 -0.04 -3.17 -16.92
C ILE A 58 0.93 -2.33 -17.71
N SER A 59 0.87 -1.02 -17.53
CA SER A 59 1.86 -0.06 -18.02
C SER A 59 2.83 0.29 -16.91
N PHE A 60 4.12 0.34 -17.22
CA PHE A 60 5.14 0.87 -16.32
C PHE A 60 5.90 2.00 -17.00
N PRO A 61 5.34 3.23 -17.00
CA PRO A 61 6.02 4.38 -17.61
C PRO A 61 7.41 4.61 -17.03
N GLU A 62 8.32 5.21 -17.81
CA GLU A 62 9.71 5.48 -17.39
C GLU A 62 9.78 6.36 -16.14
N ASP A 63 8.86 7.30 -16.03
CA ASP A 63 8.77 8.34 -15.00
C ASP A 63 7.83 7.97 -13.83
N ALA A 64 7.04 6.89 -13.96
CA ALA A 64 6.10 6.50 -12.92
C ALA A 64 6.80 5.86 -11.70
N PRO A 65 6.29 6.09 -10.47
CA PRO A 65 6.83 5.46 -9.25
C PRO A 65 6.61 3.95 -9.23
N GLY A 66 5.58 3.45 -9.93
CA GLY A 66 5.22 2.04 -10.01
C GLY A 66 4.44 1.71 -11.28
N PRO A 67 4.21 0.41 -11.54
CA PRO A 67 3.34 -0.04 -12.62
C PRO A 67 1.87 0.23 -12.28
N ILE A 68 1.09 0.60 -13.29
CA ILE A 68 -0.33 0.94 -13.18
C ILE A 68 -1.17 0.08 -14.14
N PRO A 69 -2.40 -0.33 -13.78
CA PRO A 69 -3.31 -1.00 -14.70
C PRO A 69 -3.81 -0.01 -15.76
N VAL A 70 -4.01 -0.51 -16.98
CA VAL A 70 -4.55 0.26 -18.11
C VAL A 70 -5.91 -0.30 -18.48
N HIS A 71 -6.92 0.56 -18.47
CA HIS A 71 -8.30 0.20 -18.79
C HIS A 71 -8.79 0.96 -20.01
N THR A 72 -9.21 0.22 -21.02
CA THR A 72 -10.05 0.67 -22.14
C THR A 72 -11.05 -0.45 -22.43
N PRO A 73 -12.11 -0.23 -23.20
CA PRO A 73 -13.03 -1.30 -23.57
C PRO A 73 -12.34 -2.55 -24.17
N GLU A 74 -11.20 -2.35 -24.85
CA GLU A 74 -10.46 -3.43 -25.51
C GLU A 74 -9.41 -4.08 -24.61
N LEU A 75 -8.96 -3.39 -23.55
CA LEU A 75 -7.86 -3.84 -22.67
C LEU A 75 -8.34 -4.36 -21.31
N SER A 76 -9.54 -3.95 -20.87
CA SER A 76 -10.12 -4.44 -19.63
C SER A 76 -10.43 -5.94 -19.73
N VAL A 77 -10.14 -6.69 -18.69
CA VAL A 77 -10.37 -8.16 -18.66
C VAL A 77 -11.85 -8.45 -18.60
N CYS A 78 -12.61 -7.65 -17.84
CA CYS A 78 -14.05 -7.78 -17.69
C CYS A 78 -14.71 -6.42 -17.82
N THR A 79 -15.51 -6.24 -18.86
CA THR A 79 -16.27 -5.01 -19.13
C THR A 79 -17.76 -5.14 -18.75
N ASP A 80 -18.19 -6.32 -18.32
CA ASP A 80 -19.55 -6.63 -17.90
C ASP A 80 -19.48 -7.69 -16.79
N VAL A 81 -19.70 -7.25 -15.54
CA VAL A 81 -19.58 -8.12 -14.37
C VAL A 81 -20.57 -9.27 -14.39
N THR A 82 -21.72 -9.12 -15.05
CA THR A 82 -22.71 -10.21 -15.17
C THR A 82 -22.17 -11.41 -15.95
N ARG A 83 -21.07 -11.23 -16.67
CA ARG A 83 -20.37 -12.25 -17.48
C ARG A 83 -18.97 -12.58 -16.96
N TRP A 84 -18.60 -12.14 -15.77
CA TRP A 84 -17.26 -12.27 -15.25
C TRP A 84 -16.71 -13.71 -15.29
N LYS A 85 -17.56 -14.73 -15.07
CA LYS A 85 -17.17 -16.15 -15.11
C LYS A 85 -16.65 -16.62 -16.47
N GLY A 86 -17.02 -15.93 -17.54
CA GLY A 86 -16.57 -16.23 -18.92
C GLY A 86 -15.35 -15.42 -19.36
N THR A 87 -14.97 -14.38 -18.62
CA THR A 87 -13.90 -13.46 -19.02
C THR A 87 -12.71 -13.48 -18.06
N ILE A 88 -12.94 -13.68 -16.77
CA ILE A 88 -11.90 -13.67 -15.74
C ILE A 88 -11.38 -15.11 -15.54
N HIS A 89 -10.08 -15.29 -15.71
CA HIS A 89 -9.40 -16.56 -15.46
C HIS A 89 -8.48 -16.43 -14.26
N VAL A 90 -8.81 -17.13 -13.18
CA VAL A 90 -7.99 -17.16 -11.96
C VAL A 90 -6.66 -17.87 -12.24
N PRO A 91 -5.50 -17.26 -11.95
CA PRO A 91 -4.21 -17.90 -12.17
C PRO A 91 -4.04 -19.18 -11.33
N ASP A 92 -3.50 -20.21 -11.94
CA ASP A 92 -3.18 -21.45 -11.25
C ASP A 92 -1.88 -21.32 -10.46
N LEU A 93 -1.97 -21.29 -9.14
CA LEU A 93 -0.81 -21.21 -8.25
C LEU A 93 -0.10 -22.54 -8.03
N SER A 94 -0.65 -23.66 -8.50
CA SER A 94 -0.01 -24.98 -8.38
C SER A 94 1.29 -25.08 -9.18
N VAL A 95 1.42 -24.26 -10.22
CA VAL A 95 2.64 -24.16 -11.05
C VAL A 95 3.83 -23.54 -10.31
N CYS A 96 3.59 -22.86 -9.17
CA CYS A 96 4.62 -22.23 -8.34
C CYS A 96 5.12 -23.17 -7.23
N SER A 97 5.45 -24.41 -7.58
CA SER A 97 5.91 -25.43 -6.62
C SER A 97 7.41 -25.43 -6.35
N GLU A 98 8.20 -24.84 -7.26
CA GLU A 98 9.66 -24.84 -7.20
C GLU A 98 10.23 -23.49 -6.73
N GLY A 99 11.51 -23.48 -6.33
CA GLY A 99 12.25 -22.25 -5.97
C GLY A 99 12.01 -21.73 -4.55
N TRP A 100 11.07 -22.31 -3.79
CA TRP A 100 10.74 -21.84 -2.44
C TRP A 100 11.91 -21.97 -1.45
N GLU A 101 12.60 -23.09 -1.45
CA GLU A 101 13.71 -23.33 -0.52
C GLU A 101 14.87 -22.36 -0.75
N GLU A 102 15.24 -22.14 -2.00
CA GLU A 102 16.28 -21.17 -2.35
C GLU A 102 15.86 -19.74 -1.95
N CYS A 103 14.62 -19.36 -2.30
CA CYS A 103 14.08 -18.05 -1.95
C CYS A 103 14.07 -17.83 -0.44
N ARG A 104 13.55 -18.80 0.33
CA ARG A 104 13.53 -18.78 1.79
C ARG A 104 14.92 -18.65 2.39
N THR A 105 15.84 -19.54 1.98
CA THR A 105 17.21 -19.56 2.53
C THR A 105 17.93 -18.25 2.29
N ARG A 106 17.87 -17.71 1.08
CA ARG A 106 18.47 -16.42 0.73
C ARG A 106 17.85 -15.27 1.51
N SER A 107 16.51 -15.17 1.53
CA SER A 107 15.81 -14.07 2.17
C SER A 107 15.93 -14.11 3.70
N ARG A 108 15.91 -15.31 4.31
CA ARG A 108 16.09 -15.47 5.75
C ARG A 108 17.53 -15.08 6.15
N ALA A 109 18.55 -15.56 5.42
CA ALA A 109 19.94 -15.20 5.69
C ALA A 109 20.17 -13.68 5.60
N ALA A 110 19.57 -13.00 4.64
CA ALA A 110 19.66 -11.56 4.52
C ALA A 110 18.94 -10.83 5.69
N ALA A 111 17.73 -11.26 6.05
CA ALA A 111 16.99 -10.68 7.18
C ALA A 111 17.75 -10.87 8.51
N ASP A 112 18.28 -12.06 8.76
CA ASP A 112 19.02 -12.37 10.00
C ASP A 112 20.34 -11.59 10.09
N ALA A 113 21.06 -11.42 8.98
CA ALA A 113 22.29 -10.64 8.92
C ALA A 113 22.07 -9.15 9.26
N GLU A 114 20.86 -8.62 8.97
CA GLU A 114 20.47 -7.23 9.25
C GLU A 114 19.72 -7.10 10.59
N GLY A 115 19.44 -8.20 11.30
CA GLY A 115 18.62 -8.19 12.53
C GLY A 115 17.17 -7.77 12.29
N LYS A 116 16.61 -8.10 11.10
CA LYS A 116 15.28 -7.73 10.63
C LYS A 116 14.30 -8.89 10.62
N LEU A 117 13.02 -8.57 10.54
CA LEU A 117 11.94 -9.51 10.26
C LEU A 117 11.88 -9.78 8.75
N LEU A 118 11.73 -11.04 8.36
CA LEU A 118 11.47 -11.41 6.97
C LEU A 118 10.00 -11.14 6.64
N ALA A 119 9.74 -10.24 5.70
CA ALA A 119 8.41 -9.88 5.24
C ALA A 119 8.12 -10.43 3.84
N GLY A 120 7.08 -11.25 3.71
CA GLY A 120 6.53 -11.65 2.41
C GLY A 120 5.58 -10.56 1.90
N PHE A 121 5.80 -10.09 0.68
CA PHE A 121 4.98 -9.04 0.07
C PHE A 121 3.86 -9.62 -0.79
N MET A 122 2.64 -9.13 -0.57
CA MET A 122 1.47 -9.45 -1.36
C MET A 122 0.85 -8.18 -1.93
N GLY A 123 1.22 -7.82 -3.17
CA GLY A 123 0.59 -6.72 -3.89
C GLY A 123 -0.79 -7.09 -4.42
N THR A 124 -1.56 -6.09 -4.82
CA THR A 124 -2.93 -6.15 -5.35
C THR A 124 -3.88 -6.88 -4.40
N GLY A 125 -4.53 -6.13 -3.53
CA GLY A 125 -5.50 -6.67 -2.56
C GLY A 125 -6.79 -7.16 -3.21
N ILE A 126 -7.82 -7.37 -2.40
CA ILE A 126 -9.11 -7.90 -2.90
C ILE A 126 -9.84 -6.82 -3.69
N PHE A 127 -9.91 -5.59 -3.17
CA PHE A 127 -10.56 -4.47 -3.85
C PHE A 127 -9.78 -4.05 -5.10
N GLU A 128 -8.46 -3.87 -4.95
CA GLU A 128 -7.61 -3.53 -6.10
C GLU A 128 -7.70 -4.57 -7.21
N GLN A 129 -7.78 -5.86 -6.88
CA GLN A 129 -7.92 -6.90 -7.90
C GLN A 129 -9.22 -6.76 -8.68
N CYS A 130 -10.33 -6.35 -8.04
CA CYS A 130 -11.58 -6.08 -8.75
C CYS A 130 -11.37 -4.97 -9.78
N HIS A 131 -10.83 -3.82 -9.37
CA HIS A 131 -10.67 -2.72 -10.32
C HIS A 131 -9.50 -2.92 -11.29
N PHE A 132 -8.53 -3.78 -11.01
CA PHE A 132 -7.52 -4.21 -11.97
C PHE A 132 -8.13 -5.04 -13.11
N LEU A 133 -9.21 -5.77 -12.83
CA LEU A 133 -9.91 -6.59 -13.83
C LEU A 133 -10.94 -5.81 -14.62
N MET A 134 -11.66 -4.89 -13.98
CA MET A 134 -12.83 -4.22 -14.52
C MET A 134 -12.60 -2.74 -14.87
N GLY A 135 -11.68 -2.08 -14.19
CA GLY A 135 -11.57 -0.62 -14.13
C GLY A 135 -12.18 -0.07 -12.84
N PHE A 136 -11.69 1.10 -12.43
CA PHE A 136 -12.04 1.66 -11.12
C PHE A 136 -13.52 2.08 -11.04
N GLU A 137 -13.99 2.83 -12.03
CA GLU A 137 -15.37 3.31 -12.10
C GLU A 137 -16.36 2.16 -12.25
N ASP A 138 -16.09 1.23 -13.17
CA ASP A 138 -16.95 0.07 -13.42
C ASP A 138 -17.04 -0.82 -12.16
N THR A 139 -15.96 -0.97 -11.39
CA THR A 139 -15.98 -1.69 -10.11
C THR A 139 -16.89 -1.00 -9.09
N LEU A 140 -16.72 0.31 -8.88
CA LEU A 140 -17.55 1.03 -7.91
C LEU A 140 -19.03 1.04 -8.33
N THR A 141 -19.32 1.17 -9.61
CA THR A 141 -20.69 1.10 -10.14
C THR A 141 -21.30 -0.29 -9.94
N ALA A 142 -20.53 -1.34 -10.22
CA ALA A 142 -20.97 -2.72 -10.08
C ALA A 142 -21.33 -3.11 -8.62
N LEU A 143 -20.66 -2.55 -7.62
CA LEU A 143 -21.03 -2.75 -6.21
C LEU A 143 -22.47 -2.29 -5.90
N TYR A 144 -23.01 -1.31 -6.65
CA TYR A 144 -24.39 -0.84 -6.49
C TYR A 144 -25.36 -1.53 -7.43
N GLU A 145 -24.98 -1.77 -8.67
CA GLU A 145 -25.89 -2.24 -9.72
C GLU A 145 -25.95 -3.76 -9.83
N HIS A 146 -24.88 -4.46 -9.43
CA HIS A 146 -24.71 -5.90 -9.56
C HIS A 146 -24.10 -6.53 -8.30
N PRO A 147 -24.73 -6.32 -7.12
CA PRO A 147 -24.16 -6.74 -5.83
C PRO A 147 -23.92 -8.26 -5.75
N ASP A 148 -24.82 -9.07 -6.29
CA ASP A 148 -24.71 -10.53 -6.24
C ASP A 148 -23.49 -11.03 -7.03
N GLU A 149 -23.29 -10.52 -8.24
CA GLU A 149 -22.14 -10.86 -9.08
C GLU A 149 -20.82 -10.35 -8.45
N MET A 150 -20.85 -9.17 -7.82
CA MET A 150 -19.69 -8.65 -7.10
C MET A 150 -19.35 -9.48 -5.87
N HIS A 151 -20.33 -9.95 -5.10
CA HIS A 151 -20.09 -10.89 -4.00
C HIS A 151 -19.44 -12.19 -4.49
N GLU A 152 -19.90 -12.77 -5.61
CA GLU A 152 -19.31 -13.98 -6.19
C GLU A 152 -17.88 -13.75 -6.69
N LEU A 153 -17.61 -12.62 -7.35
CA LEU A 153 -16.27 -12.26 -7.83
C LEU A 153 -15.32 -12.03 -6.66
N ILE A 154 -15.75 -11.25 -5.66
CA ILE A 154 -14.96 -10.96 -4.45
C ILE A 154 -14.66 -12.26 -3.70
N GLU A 155 -15.62 -13.18 -3.58
CA GLU A 155 -15.39 -14.49 -2.95
C GLU A 155 -14.33 -15.29 -3.74
N THR A 156 -14.41 -15.30 -5.05
CA THR A 156 -13.43 -15.98 -5.91
C THR A 156 -12.01 -15.42 -5.71
N ILE A 157 -11.88 -14.08 -5.70
CA ILE A 157 -10.61 -13.40 -5.43
C ILE A 157 -10.12 -13.71 -4.01
N THR A 158 -11.04 -13.76 -3.03
CA THR A 158 -10.73 -14.08 -1.63
C THR A 158 -10.14 -15.48 -1.50
N GLN A 159 -10.76 -16.49 -2.12
CA GLN A 159 -10.25 -17.87 -2.11
C GLN A 159 -8.87 -17.95 -2.75
N TYR A 160 -8.67 -17.27 -3.86
CA TYR A 160 -7.36 -17.16 -4.50
C TYR A 160 -6.32 -16.52 -3.57
N ARG A 161 -6.66 -15.42 -2.88
CA ARG A 161 -5.78 -14.74 -1.92
C ARG A 161 -5.44 -15.64 -0.72
N LEU A 162 -6.40 -16.42 -0.25
CA LEU A 162 -6.18 -17.41 0.81
C LEU A 162 -5.24 -18.53 0.37
N ASP A 163 -5.38 -19.04 -0.86
CA ASP A 163 -4.44 -20.05 -1.41
C ASP A 163 -3.05 -19.45 -1.58
N TYR A 164 -2.95 -18.21 -2.08
CA TYR A 164 -1.67 -17.51 -2.22
C TYR A 164 -0.98 -17.34 -0.87
N VAL A 165 -1.63 -16.75 0.13
CA VAL A 165 -1.00 -16.49 1.42
C VAL A 165 -0.61 -17.78 2.13
N ARG A 166 -1.40 -18.85 1.98
CA ARG A 166 -1.07 -20.17 2.51
C ARG A 166 0.25 -20.66 1.92
N ARG A 167 0.38 -20.67 0.58
CA ARG A 167 1.60 -21.10 -0.11
C ARG A 167 2.80 -20.21 0.21
N LEU A 168 2.59 -18.90 0.32
CA LEU A 168 3.63 -17.96 0.70
C LEU A 168 4.14 -18.23 2.12
N ILE A 169 3.24 -18.43 3.09
CA ILE A 169 3.62 -18.75 4.47
C ILE A 169 4.33 -20.10 4.54
N ASP A 170 3.81 -21.14 3.87
CA ASP A 170 4.39 -22.48 3.89
C ASP A 170 5.77 -22.51 3.19
N GLY A 171 5.93 -21.80 2.08
CA GLY A 171 7.15 -21.79 1.28
C GLY A 171 8.24 -20.85 1.82
N LEU A 172 7.90 -19.60 2.08
CA LEU A 172 8.86 -18.58 2.51
C LEU A 172 9.14 -18.60 4.01
N GLN A 173 8.16 -19.05 4.83
CA GLN A 173 8.18 -18.98 6.29
C GLN A 173 8.51 -17.57 6.82
N PRO A 174 7.75 -16.54 6.42
CA PRO A 174 8.02 -15.17 6.82
C PRO A 174 7.59 -14.90 8.26
N ASP A 175 8.20 -13.88 8.87
CA ASP A 175 7.75 -13.33 10.17
C ASP A 175 6.53 -12.41 9.97
N VAL A 176 6.41 -11.81 8.78
CA VAL A 176 5.42 -10.77 8.45
C VAL A 176 4.82 -11.04 7.07
N ILE A 177 3.52 -10.84 6.91
CA ILE A 177 2.89 -10.61 5.61
C ILE A 177 2.58 -9.11 5.49
N PHE A 178 3.14 -8.50 4.44
CA PHE A 178 2.87 -7.12 4.05
C PHE A 178 1.91 -7.14 2.85
N SER A 179 0.65 -6.83 3.08
CA SER A 179 -0.41 -6.82 2.07
C SER A 179 -0.74 -5.40 1.65
N HIS A 180 -0.94 -5.18 0.36
CA HIS A 180 -1.26 -3.88 -0.23
C HIS A 180 -2.68 -3.89 -0.80
N ASP A 181 -3.50 -2.90 -0.39
CA ASP A 181 -4.81 -2.62 -0.98
C ASP A 181 -5.32 -1.25 -0.52
N ASP A 182 -5.43 -0.30 -1.43
CA ASP A 182 -5.94 1.03 -1.13
C ASP A 182 -7.48 1.03 -1.12
N TRP A 183 -8.07 1.63 -0.07
CA TRP A 183 -9.52 1.70 0.11
C TRP A 183 -10.06 3.12 0.07
N GLY A 184 -9.22 4.08 -0.23
CA GLY A 184 -9.59 5.49 -0.29
C GLY A 184 -8.55 6.37 -0.94
N THR A 185 -8.90 7.65 -1.03
CA THR A 185 -7.98 8.73 -1.34
C THR A 185 -7.41 9.31 -0.04
N LYS A 186 -6.55 10.32 -0.14
CA LYS A 186 -6.06 11.04 1.05
C LYS A 186 -7.16 11.74 1.87
N ASN A 187 -8.37 11.91 1.32
CA ASN A 187 -9.44 12.69 1.94
C ASN A 187 -10.71 11.89 2.24
N ALA A 188 -10.91 10.74 1.61
CA ALA A 188 -12.13 9.95 1.73
C ALA A 188 -11.93 8.49 1.34
N LEU A 189 -12.77 7.60 1.85
CA LEU A 189 -12.93 6.25 1.33
C LEU A 189 -13.44 6.29 -0.12
N PHE A 190 -13.08 5.28 -0.92
CA PHE A 190 -13.63 5.12 -2.27
C PHE A 190 -15.11 4.78 -2.27
N MET A 191 -15.61 4.18 -1.20
CA MET A 191 -17.00 3.79 -1.01
C MET A 191 -17.48 4.13 0.40
N LYS A 192 -18.80 4.05 0.63
CA LYS A 192 -19.35 4.24 1.98
C LYS A 192 -18.82 3.18 2.94
N PRO A 193 -18.60 3.52 4.23
CA PRO A 193 -18.13 2.53 5.23
C PRO A 193 -18.98 1.27 5.29
N ASP A 194 -20.31 1.39 5.20
CA ASP A 194 -21.22 0.24 5.25
C ASP A 194 -21.09 -0.65 4.01
N MET A 195 -20.84 -0.08 2.83
CA MET A 195 -20.55 -0.84 1.62
C MET A 195 -19.20 -1.57 1.72
N TRP A 196 -18.17 -0.91 2.28
CA TRP A 196 -16.90 -1.59 2.56
C TRP A 196 -17.09 -2.76 3.53
N ARG A 197 -17.91 -2.59 4.58
CA ARG A 197 -18.24 -3.66 5.54
C ARG A 197 -18.99 -4.81 4.89
N GLU A 198 -19.96 -4.51 4.02
CA GLU A 198 -20.76 -5.49 3.30
C GLU A 198 -19.89 -6.37 2.39
N PHE A 199 -19.07 -5.76 1.53
CA PHE A 199 -18.36 -6.49 0.49
C PHE A 199 -16.96 -6.99 0.92
N PHE A 200 -16.26 -6.27 1.81
CA PHE A 200 -14.83 -6.50 2.04
C PHE A 200 -14.48 -6.91 3.46
N LYS A 201 -15.26 -6.55 4.49
CA LYS A 201 -14.88 -6.83 5.88
C LYS A 201 -14.70 -8.33 6.14
N GLU A 202 -15.65 -9.18 5.74
CA GLU A 202 -15.57 -10.64 5.96
C GLU A 202 -14.46 -11.29 5.13
N PRO A 203 -14.30 -11.00 3.82
CA PRO A 203 -13.14 -11.40 3.04
C PRO A 203 -11.80 -11.09 3.72
N TYR A 204 -11.60 -9.86 4.20
CA TYR A 204 -10.36 -9.49 4.88
C TYR A 204 -10.23 -10.12 6.26
N ARG A 205 -11.32 -10.32 7.02
CA ARG A 205 -11.27 -11.04 8.29
C ARG A 205 -10.75 -12.45 8.09
N ARG A 206 -11.18 -13.15 7.07
CA ARG A 206 -10.68 -14.49 6.72
C ARG A 206 -9.20 -14.45 6.34
N PHE A 207 -8.82 -13.48 5.52
CA PHE A 207 -7.44 -13.32 5.05
C PHE A 207 -6.47 -13.02 6.20
N TYR A 208 -6.72 -11.95 6.97
CA TYR A 208 -5.86 -11.59 8.12
C TYR A 208 -5.99 -12.58 9.26
N GLY A 209 -7.17 -13.13 9.51
CA GLY A 209 -7.38 -14.19 10.49
C GLY A 209 -6.54 -15.43 10.19
N TYR A 210 -6.42 -15.83 8.92
CA TYR A 210 -5.52 -16.92 8.53
C TYR A 210 -4.06 -16.59 8.83
N ILE A 211 -3.57 -15.41 8.41
CA ILE A 211 -2.19 -14.96 8.70
C ILE A 211 -1.90 -15.03 10.20
N ARG A 212 -2.80 -14.48 11.02
CA ARG A 212 -2.70 -14.47 12.49
C ARG A 212 -2.70 -15.88 13.10
N SER A 213 -3.55 -16.77 12.57
CA SER A 213 -3.63 -18.17 13.04
C SER A 213 -2.33 -18.95 12.81
N ARG A 214 -1.50 -18.49 11.87
CA ARG A 214 -0.18 -19.06 11.58
C ARG A 214 0.95 -18.43 12.41
N GLY A 215 0.63 -17.50 13.34
CA GLY A 215 1.62 -16.79 14.15
C GLY A 215 2.40 -15.73 13.38
N VAL A 216 1.96 -15.36 12.18
CA VAL A 216 2.59 -14.37 11.32
C VAL A 216 1.98 -13.00 11.56
N ILE A 217 2.80 -11.95 11.55
CA ILE A 217 2.36 -10.57 11.75
C ILE A 217 1.69 -10.06 10.47
N ALA A 218 0.54 -9.39 10.62
CA ALA A 218 -0.22 -8.82 9.52
C ALA A 218 0.04 -7.31 9.43
N ILE A 219 0.67 -6.87 8.34
CA ILE A 219 0.79 -5.47 7.95
C ILE A 219 -0.12 -5.22 6.75
N HIS A 220 -0.93 -4.17 6.82
CA HIS A 220 -1.73 -3.68 5.71
C HIS A 220 -1.19 -2.32 5.24
N HIS A 221 -0.92 -2.21 3.95
CA HIS A 221 -0.62 -0.93 3.32
C HIS A 221 -1.88 -0.34 2.70
N ALA A 222 -2.15 0.91 3.08
CA ALA A 222 -3.05 1.81 2.37
C ALA A 222 -2.66 3.25 2.69
N ASP A 223 -2.27 4.04 1.69
CA ASP A 223 -1.97 5.46 1.85
C ASP A 223 -3.24 6.31 1.65
N SER A 224 -4.23 6.03 2.47
CA SER A 224 -5.61 6.48 2.34
C SER A 224 -6.15 7.09 3.63
N TYR A 225 -7.24 7.86 3.51
CA TYR A 225 -8.04 8.29 4.64
C TYR A 225 -8.99 7.17 5.07
N LEU A 226 -8.68 6.48 6.18
CA LEU A 226 -9.40 5.28 6.63
C LEU A 226 -10.05 5.42 8.01
N VAL A 227 -10.11 6.63 8.57
CA VAL A 227 -10.71 6.88 9.90
C VAL A 227 -12.09 6.22 10.08
N PRO A 228 -13.01 6.24 9.08
CA PRO A 228 -14.34 5.65 9.25
C PRO A 228 -14.38 4.13 9.42
N ILE A 229 -13.30 3.42 9.09
CA ILE A 229 -13.19 1.95 9.16
C ILE A 229 -12.01 1.48 10.01
N VAL A 230 -11.36 2.37 10.76
CA VAL A 230 -10.14 2.03 11.52
C VAL A 230 -10.38 0.97 12.60
N ASP A 231 -11.54 0.97 13.24
CA ASP A 231 -11.92 -0.07 14.21
C ASP A 231 -12.12 -1.42 13.52
N ASP A 232 -12.71 -1.41 12.32
CA ASP A 232 -12.85 -2.60 11.49
C ASP A 232 -11.48 -3.17 11.10
N MET A 233 -10.49 -2.30 10.80
CA MET A 233 -9.12 -2.74 10.50
C MET A 233 -8.49 -3.51 11.67
N ALA A 234 -8.62 -3.00 12.88
CA ALA A 234 -8.14 -3.71 14.08
C ALA A 234 -8.91 -5.02 14.32
N GLU A 235 -10.23 -5.01 14.15
CA GLU A 235 -11.10 -6.18 14.36
C GLU A 235 -10.80 -7.33 13.39
N ILE A 236 -10.51 -7.04 12.12
CA ILE A 236 -10.19 -8.07 11.12
C ILE A 236 -8.78 -8.67 11.28
N GLY A 237 -7.96 -8.13 12.20
CA GLY A 237 -6.67 -8.71 12.58
C GLY A 237 -5.44 -8.02 12.01
N ILE A 238 -5.56 -6.84 11.43
CA ILE A 238 -4.41 -6.01 11.04
C ILE A 238 -3.69 -5.55 12.31
N GLN A 239 -2.37 -5.72 12.36
CA GLN A 239 -1.55 -5.30 13.51
C GLN A 239 -0.79 -4.01 13.25
N VAL A 240 -0.44 -3.76 11.98
CA VAL A 240 0.23 -2.54 11.57
C VAL A 240 -0.46 -2.00 10.33
N TRP A 241 -0.84 -0.74 10.37
CA TRP A 241 -1.29 0.00 9.20
C TRP A 241 -0.16 0.88 8.68
N GLN A 242 0.47 0.45 7.58
CA GLN A 242 1.47 1.23 6.85
C GLN A 242 0.79 2.11 5.81
N GLY A 243 1.29 3.33 5.64
CA GLY A 243 0.68 4.34 4.78
C GLY A 243 -0.21 5.34 5.53
N THR A 244 -0.18 5.33 6.88
CA THR A 244 -1.02 6.24 7.66
C THR A 244 -0.69 7.70 7.36
N LEU A 245 -1.60 8.36 6.62
CA LEU A 245 -1.47 9.75 6.22
C LEU A 245 -1.65 10.71 7.41
N PRO A 246 -0.98 11.88 7.42
CA PRO A 246 -1.24 12.96 8.40
C PRO A 246 -2.71 13.38 8.47
N GLU A 247 -3.44 13.31 7.36
CA GLU A 247 -4.86 13.66 7.22
C GLU A 247 -5.79 12.77 8.07
N ASN A 248 -5.31 11.62 8.54
CA ASN A 248 -6.06 10.74 9.45
C ASN A 248 -6.06 11.20 10.92
N ASP A 249 -5.46 12.33 11.25
CA ASP A 249 -5.28 12.80 12.64
C ASP A 249 -4.62 11.71 13.52
N ILE A 250 -3.35 11.40 13.21
CA ILE A 250 -2.58 10.34 13.87
C ILE A 250 -2.68 10.41 15.41
N PRO A 251 -2.52 11.58 16.08
CA PRO A 251 -2.67 11.65 17.54
C PRO A 251 -4.06 11.25 18.03
N ALA A 252 -5.12 11.58 17.29
CA ALA A 252 -6.48 11.15 17.66
C ALA A 252 -6.63 9.64 17.50
N LEU A 253 -6.11 9.06 16.40
CA LEU A 253 -6.11 7.62 16.17
C LEU A 253 -5.33 6.86 17.25
N GLN A 254 -4.15 7.34 17.67
CA GLN A 254 -3.36 6.72 18.74
C GLN A 254 -4.15 6.64 20.04
N ARG A 255 -4.80 7.75 20.44
CA ARG A 255 -5.66 7.76 21.64
C ARG A 255 -6.86 6.82 21.52
N HIS A 256 -7.51 6.80 20.35
CA HIS A 256 -8.68 5.96 20.08
C HIS A 256 -8.35 4.48 20.08
N LEU A 257 -7.31 4.11 19.36
CA LEU A 257 -6.89 2.71 19.17
C LEU A 257 -6.23 2.11 20.42
N SER A 258 -5.58 2.93 21.25
CA SER A 258 -4.95 2.49 22.50
C SER A 258 -4.09 1.21 22.35
N GLY A 259 -3.24 1.19 21.32
CA GLY A 259 -2.33 0.07 21.05
C GLY A 259 -2.95 -1.13 20.31
N LYS A 260 -4.23 -1.12 19.94
CA LYS A 260 -4.86 -2.21 19.19
C LYS A 260 -4.35 -2.33 17.76
N LEU A 261 -3.85 -1.24 17.19
CA LEU A 261 -3.32 -1.13 15.84
C LEU A 261 -2.11 -0.18 15.88
N THR A 262 -0.97 -0.63 15.40
CA THR A 262 0.22 0.21 15.26
C THR A 262 0.13 0.98 13.95
N LEU A 263 0.43 2.27 14.00
CA LEU A 263 0.41 3.16 12.84
C LEU A 263 1.84 3.32 12.28
N MET A 264 2.02 3.16 10.98
CA MET A 264 3.29 3.37 10.29
C MET A 264 3.09 4.35 9.14
N GLY A 265 3.69 5.54 9.26
CA GLY A 265 3.47 6.61 8.29
C GLY A 265 3.86 7.98 8.82
N GLY A 266 3.02 8.98 8.59
CA GLY A 266 3.16 10.35 9.11
C GLY A 266 4.08 11.25 8.29
N PHE A 267 4.96 10.72 7.45
CA PHE A 267 5.72 11.51 6.49
C PHE A 267 5.00 11.50 5.15
N GLY A 268 4.26 12.57 4.86
CA GLY A 268 3.49 12.69 3.61
C GLY A 268 4.38 12.78 2.37
N ALA A 269 3.83 12.34 1.23
CA ALA A 269 4.55 12.30 -0.06
C ALA A 269 5.10 13.65 -0.54
N ALA A 270 4.50 14.77 -0.11
CA ALA A 270 4.89 16.10 -0.54
C ALA A 270 6.34 16.49 -0.19
N ILE A 271 6.97 15.83 0.79
CA ILE A 271 8.37 16.08 1.13
C ILE A 271 9.36 15.33 0.21
N ASP A 272 8.92 14.27 -0.47
CA ASP A 272 9.79 13.47 -1.33
C ASP A 272 9.93 14.09 -2.73
N ARG A 273 10.70 15.15 -2.81
CA ARG A 273 10.98 15.90 -4.04
C ARG A 273 12.47 15.93 -4.32
N ALA A 274 12.81 15.96 -5.61
CA ALA A 274 14.21 16.05 -6.07
C ALA A 274 14.93 17.32 -5.60
N ASP A 275 14.17 18.39 -5.41
CA ASP A 275 14.64 19.73 -5.01
C ASP A 275 14.46 20.04 -3.52
N ALA A 276 13.88 19.11 -2.74
CA ALA A 276 13.70 19.29 -1.31
C ALA A 276 15.04 19.54 -0.60
N GLN A 277 15.09 20.64 0.19
CA GLN A 277 16.32 21.04 0.86
C GLN A 277 16.49 20.35 2.21
N PRO A 278 17.71 20.07 2.66
CA PRO A 278 17.98 19.41 3.93
C PRO A 278 17.25 20.02 5.12
N ASP A 279 17.29 21.34 5.25
CA ASP A 279 16.66 22.05 6.37
C ASP A 279 15.12 21.94 6.33
N GLU A 280 14.53 21.90 5.13
CA GLU A 280 13.10 21.69 4.93
C GLU A 280 12.68 20.29 5.38
N ILE A 281 13.42 19.26 4.94
CA ILE A 281 13.15 17.86 5.28
C ILE A 281 13.31 17.65 6.79
N LEU A 282 14.39 18.14 7.39
CA LEU A 282 14.64 18.01 8.83
C LEU A 282 13.59 18.73 9.67
N ALA A 283 13.21 19.97 9.29
CA ALA A 283 12.16 20.72 9.99
C ALA A 283 10.82 19.98 9.95
N TYR A 284 10.44 19.48 8.77
CA TYR A 284 9.23 18.72 8.58
C TYR A 284 9.22 17.41 9.42
N ALA A 285 10.31 16.64 9.33
CA ALA A 285 10.41 15.38 10.05
C ALA A 285 10.41 15.57 11.57
N ARG A 286 11.17 16.56 12.10
CA ARG A 286 11.21 16.89 13.54
C ARG A 286 9.82 17.29 14.08
N ASP A 287 9.07 18.09 13.32
CA ASP A 287 7.70 18.46 13.69
C ASP A 287 6.77 17.24 13.73
N ALA A 288 6.83 16.36 12.72
CA ALA A 288 6.05 15.13 12.68
C ALA A 288 6.41 14.19 13.86
N LEU A 289 7.70 14.00 14.14
CA LEU A 289 8.16 13.17 15.26
C LEU A 289 7.69 13.72 16.62
N ALA A 290 7.80 15.04 16.82
CA ALA A 290 7.32 15.68 18.04
C ALA A 290 5.82 15.52 18.27
N ARG A 291 5.03 15.46 17.19
CA ARG A 291 3.57 15.28 17.24
C ARG A 291 3.14 13.83 17.40
N TYR A 292 3.79 12.89 16.75
CA TYR A 292 3.27 11.52 16.60
C TYR A 292 3.96 10.51 17.53
N CYS A 293 5.27 10.63 17.78
CA CYS A 293 5.99 9.65 18.60
C CYS A 293 5.53 9.58 20.06
N PRO A 294 5.17 10.70 20.74
CA PRO A 294 4.72 10.63 22.13
C PRO A 294 3.44 9.81 22.37
N GLY A 295 2.62 9.60 21.33
CA GLY A 295 1.40 8.79 21.44
C GLY A 295 1.65 7.28 21.50
N GLY A 296 2.88 6.83 21.19
CA GLY A 296 3.24 5.39 21.14
C GLY A 296 2.62 4.66 19.95
N HIS A 297 2.93 3.38 19.79
CA HIS A 297 2.44 2.49 18.72
C HIS A 297 2.51 3.15 17.32
N PHE A 298 3.67 3.78 17.07
CA PHE A 298 3.90 4.54 15.85
C PHE A 298 5.29 4.28 15.29
N ILE A 299 5.38 4.09 13.97
CA ILE A 299 6.63 3.99 13.21
C ILE A 299 6.64 5.13 12.21
N PRO A 300 7.51 6.16 12.38
CA PRO A 300 7.65 7.23 11.40
C PRO A 300 8.13 6.66 10.06
N SER A 301 7.38 6.92 9.01
CA SER A 301 7.65 6.42 7.67
C SER A 301 7.05 7.35 6.61
N ILE A 302 7.66 7.34 5.43
CA ILE A 302 6.96 7.85 4.25
C ILE A 302 5.69 7.02 4.02
N THR A 303 4.62 7.67 3.58
CA THR A 303 3.30 7.03 3.53
C THR A 303 3.09 6.15 2.31
N TYR A 304 3.89 6.28 1.26
CA TYR A 304 3.76 5.53 0.02
C TYR A 304 5.03 4.73 -0.30
N GLY A 305 4.89 3.81 -1.27
CA GLY A 305 6.03 3.04 -1.78
C GLY A 305 6.61 2.04 -0.78
N LEU A 306 7.75 1.50 -1.13
CA LEU A 306 8.53 0.56 -0.34
C LEU A 306 9.92 1.12 -0.07
N ALA A 307 10.72 0.43 0.73
CA ALA A 307 12.12 0.78 0.97
C ALA A 307 12.87 1.05 -0.35
N GLY A 308 13.54 2.20 -0.44
CA GLY A 308 14.31 2.62 -1.61
C GLY A 308 13.51 3.25 -2.76
N THR A 309 12.21 3.53 -2.58
CA THR A 309 11.40 4.29 -3.56
C THR A 309 11.53 5.80 -3.39
N VAL A 310 11.88 6.27 -2.21
CA VAL A 310 12.08 7.66 -1.84
C VAL A 310 13.40 8.20 -2.42
N PHE A 311 13.49 9.50 -2.71
CA PHE A 311 14.76 10.13 -3.10
C PHE A 311 15.82 9.89 -2.01
N PRO A 312 17.02 9.44 -2.36
CA PRO A 312 18.04 9.04 -1.38
C PRO A 312 18.40 10.13 -0.37
N HIS A 313 18.41 11.41 -0.79
CA HIS A 313 18.69 12.53 0.12
C HIS A 313 17.51 12.77 1.08
N VAL A 314 16.26 12.60 0.63
CA VAL A 314 15.09 12.72 1.50
C VAL A 314 15.12 11.62 2.54
N ASP A 315 15.31 10.37 2.12
CA ASP A 315 15.43 9.20 3.00
C ASP A 315 16.51 9.42 4.08
N GLN A 316 17.68 9.90 3.68
CA GLN A 316 18.81 10.20 4.57
C GLN A 316 18.44 11.21 5.67
N TYR A 317 17.76 12.31 5.31
CA TYR A 317 17.41 13.35 6.29
C TYR A 317 16.21 12.97 7.16
N LEU A 318 15.28 12.13 6.68
CA LEU A 318 14.25 11.51 7.51
C LEU A 318 14.88 10.61 8.58
N ASP A 319 15.83 9.74 8.18
CA ASP A 319 16.58 8.89 9.10
C ASP A 319 17.39 9.71 10.10
N GLN A 320 18.05 10.80 9.65
CA GLN A 320 18.76 11.71 10.54
C GLN A 320 17.82 12.29 11.61
N ALA A 321 16.65 12.76 11.23
CA ALA A 321 15.70 13.32 12.19
C ALA A 321 15.23 12.31 13.24
N VAL A 322 14.99 11.06 12.84
CA VAL A 322 14.63 9.97 13.79
C VAL A 322 15.81 9.67 14.72
N ASN A 323 17.03 9.64 14.22
CA ASN A 323 18.23 9.45 15.03
C ASN A 323 18.43 10.59 16.05
N GLU A 324 18.23 11.83 15.64
CA GLU A 324 18.27 13.01 16.54
C GLU A 324 17.18 12.92 17.64
N TYR A 325 15.97 12.51 17.27
CA TYR A 325 14.89 12.27 18.21
C TYR A 325 15.29 11.20 19.25
N ASN A 326 15.83 10.07 18.79
CA ASN A 326 16.32 9.01 19.65
C ASN A 326 17.46 9.47 20.57
N ALA A 327 18.41 10.27 20.06
CA ALA A 327 19.48 10.85 20.86
C ALA A 327 18.96 11.77 21.98
N GLY A 328 17.89 12.53 21.73
CA GLY A 328 17.18 13.33 22.74
C GLY A 328 16.55 12.49 23.85
N LEU A 329 16.29 11.20 23.60
CA LEU A 329 15.88 10.21 24.61
C LEU A 329 17.06 9.56 25.35
N HIS A 330 18.29 10.06 25.14
CA HIS A 330 19.55 9.48 25.67
C HIS A 330 19.83 8.04 25.20
N ILE A 331 19.38 7.70 24.01
CA ILE A 331 19.57 6.39 23.40
C ILE A 331 20.68 6.47 22.33
N PRO A 332 21.57 5.47 22.25
CA PRO A 332 22.61 5.45 21.23
C PRO A 332 22.02 5.49 19.81
N VAL A 333 22.54 6.40 19.00
CA VAL A 333 22.13 6.57 17.60
C VAL A 333 22.73 5.46 16.74
N THR A 334 21.92 4.86 15.85
CA THR A 334 22.43 3.94 14.83
C THR A 334 23.19 4.75 13.78
N PRO A 335 24.45 4.42 13.46
CA PRO A 335 25.15 5.10 12.37
C PRO A 335 24.38 4.88 11.05
N LEU A 336 24.10 5.96 10.34
CA LEU A 336 23.48 5.87 9.02
C LEU A 336 24.42 5.13 8.06
N PRO A 337 23.93 4.15 7.28
CA PRO A 337 24.71 3.57 6.22
C PRO A 337 25.09 4.66 5.21
N ALA A 338 26.34 4.62 4.71
CA ALA A 338 26.77 5.54 3.68
C ALA A 338 25.83 5.41 2.46
N VAL A 339 25.12 6.49 2.14
CA VAL A 339 24.22 6.51 0.97
C VAL A 339 25.04 6.23 -0.29
N PRO A 340 24.75 5.15 -1.05
CA PRO A 340 25.40 4.96 -2.32
C PRO A 340 25.12 6.17 -3.20
N LYS A 341 26.16 6.81 -3.74
CA LYS A 341 26.01 7.90 -4.71
C LYS A 341 25.36 7.35 -5.99
N ARG A 342 24.02 7.14 -5.97
CA ARG A 342 23.26 6.93 -7.19
C ARG A 342 23.19 8.24 -7.94
N LYS A 343 23.58 8.25 -9.20
CA LYS A 343 23.27 9.37 -10.09
C LYS A 343 21.77 9.52 -10.11
N ILE A 344 21.25 10.62 -9.56
CA ILE A 344 19.85 11.01 -9.70
C ILE A 344 19.66 11.18 -11.21
N SER A 345 18.90 10.28 -11.85
CA SER A 345 18.58 10.48 -13.26
C SER A 345 17.58 11.63 -13.33
N GLU A 346 17.73 12.49 -14.33
CA GLU A 346 16.81 13.59 -14.63
C GLU A 346 15.35 13.09 -14.72
N ALA A 347 15.15 11.80 -15.09
CA ALA A 347 13.87 11.11 -15.07
C ALA A 347 13.11 11.16 -13.71
N LYS A 348 13.81 11.28 -12.55
CA LYS A 348 13.11 11.41 -11.26
C LYS A 348 12.56 12.82 -11.01
N ALA A 349 13.15 13.87 -11.61
CA ALA A 349 12.61 15.23 -11.49
C ALA A 349 11.25 15.36 -12.22
N GLU A 350 11.08 14.65 -13.34
CA GLU A 350 9.81 14.58 -14.09
C GLU A 350 8.78 13.68 -13.39
N THR A 351 9.21 12.66 -12.63
CA THR A 351 8.34 11.77 -11.85
C THR A 351 7.59 12.51 -10.74
N VAL A 352 8.19 13.55 -10.14
CA VAL A 352 7.52 14.36 -9.11
C VAL A 352 6.34 15.13 -9.70
N GLN A 353 6.47 15.61 -10.93
CA GLN A 353 5.36 16.27 -11.64
C GLN A 353 4.23 15.27 -11.94
N ALA A 354 4.56 14.01 -12.24
CA ALA A 354 3.59 12.93 -12.43
C ALA A 354 2.93 12.48 -11.11
N VAL A 355 3.65 12.45 -9.98
CA VAL A 355 3.07 12.17 -8.65
C VAL A 355 2.15 13.30 -8.21
N THR A 356 2.51 14.56 -8.45
CA THR A 356 1.62 15.70 -8.20
C THR A 356 0.36 15.60 -9.07
N SER A 357 0.48 15.22 -10.35
CA SER A 357 -0.67 15.00 -11.24
C SER A 357 -1.50 13.76 -10.84
N ALA A 358 -0.88 12.71 -10.29
CA ALA A 358 -1.61 11.57 -9.74
C ALA A 358 -2.33 11.92 -8.42
N GLN A 359 -1.74 12.80 -7.61
CA GLN A 359 -2.37 13.34 -6.41
C GLN A 359 -3.55 14.28 -6.74
N GLU A 360 -3.41 15.10 -7.78
CA GLU A 360 -4.48 15.93 -8.33
C GLU A 360 -5.58 15.06 -8.97
N SER A 361 -5.21 13.94 -9.61
CA SER A 361 -6.17 12.93 -10.10
C SER A 361 -6.91 12.26 -8.94
N ALA A 362 -6.24 11.93 -7.83
CA ALA A 362 -6.89 11.40 -6.63
C ALA A 362 -7.86 12.41 -5.99
N ASP A 363 -7.55 13.72 -6.04
CA ASP A 363 -8.49 14.76 -5.62
C ASP A 363 -9.69 14.88 -6.55
N VAL A 364 -9.53 14.63 -7.85
CA VAL A 364 -10.61 14.51 -8.83
C VAL A 364 -11.49 13.30 -8.50
N PHE A 365 -10.91 12.12 -8.22
CA PHE A 365 -11.66 10.93 -7.82
C PHE A 365 -12.42 11.10 -6.50
N GLY A 366 -11.85 11.78 -5.51
CA GLY A 366 -12.56 12.16 -4.29
C GLY A 366 -13.76 13.10 -4.55
N ASN A 367 -13.69 13.97 -5.55
CA ASN A 367 -14.81 14.81 -6.00
C ASN A 367 -15.86 14.00 -6.77
N ILE A 368 -15.44 13.01 -7.56
CA ILE A 368 -16.29 12.07 -8.28
C ILE A 368 -17.10 11.21 -7.31
N ALA A 369 -16.46 10.60 -6.30
CA ALA A 369 -17.13 9.84 -5.27
C ALA A 369 -18.19 10.67 -4.52
N ARG A 370 -17.85 11.91 -4.14
CA ARG A 370 -18.79 12.85 -3.51
C ARG A 370 -19.94 13.30 -4.44
N ALA A 371 -19.72 13.32 -5.74
CA ALA A 371 -20.77 13.67 -6.72
C ALA A 371 -21.73 12.50 -6.96
N LEU A 372 -21.23 11.24 -6.97
CA LEU A 372 -22.04 10.01 -7.02
C LEU A 372 -22.92 9.87 -5.77
N GLU A 373 -22.37 10.11 -4.57
CA GLU A 373 -23.13 10.11 -3.32
C GLU A 373 -24.32 11.09 -3.31
N ARG A 374 -24.27 12.15 -4.10
CA ARG A 374 -25.34 13.16 -4.20
C ARG A 374 -26.27 12.97 -5.38
N GLY A 375 -26.11 11.89 -6.16
CA GLY A 375 -26.93 11.64 -7.37
C GLY A 375 -26.75 12.69 -8.48
N GLN A 376 -25.59 13.36 -8.52
CA GLN A 376 -25.33 14.49 -9.42
C GLN A 376 -24.53 14.06 -10.68
N GLN A 377 -25.05 13.13 -11.48
CA GLN A 377 -24.42 12.66 -12.70
C GLN A 377 -23.93 13.80 -13.64
N LYS A 378 -24.70 14.87 -13.76
CA LYS A 378 -24.34 16.00 -14.63
C LYS A 378 -23.10 16.76 -14.15
N LYS A 379 -22.88 16.82 -12.82
CA LYS A 379 -21.70 17.42 -12.21
C LYS A 379 -20.48 16.53 -12.36
N LEU A 380 -20.69 15.22 -12.34
CA LEU A 380 -19.68 14.21 -12.61
C LEU A 380 -19.08 14.35 -14.01
N LEU A 381 -19.94 14.40 -15.04
CA LEU A 381 -19.51 14.59 -16.42
C LEU A 381 -18.71 15.89 -16.61
N THR A 382 -19.11 16.98 -15.95
CA THR A 382 -18.39 18.26 -15.99
C THR A 382 -17.01 18.15 -15.34
N LEU A 383 -16.88 17.49 -14.19
CA LEU A 383 -15.61 17.29 -13.50
C LEU A 383 -14.66 16.37 -14.28
N CYS A 384 -15.21 15.33 -14.91
CA CYS A 384 -14.44 14.44 -15.78
C CYS A 384 -13.93 15.19 -17.04
N GLN A 385 -14.76 16.03 -17.64
CA GLN A 385 -14.37 16.83 -18.78
C GLN A 385 -13.29 17.87 -18.41
N GLN A 386 -13.41 18.54 -17.26
CA GLN A 386 -12.40 19.46 -16.76
C GLN A 386 -11.05 18.77 -16.52
N ALA A 387 -11.05 17.57 -15.91
CA ALA A 387 -9.84 16.79 -15.71
C ALA A 387 -9.16 16.38 -17.01
N LEU A 388 -9.95 16.10 -18.07
CA LEU A 388 -9.45 15.81 -19.41
C LEU A 388 -8.87 17.05 -20.09
N ASP A 389 -9.55 18.20 -19.97
CA ASP A 389 -9.16 19.47 -20.57
C ASP A 389 -7.90 20.08 -19.90
N GLU A 390 -7.71 19.82 -18.61
CA GLU A 390 -6.55 20.28 -17.81
C GLU A 390 -5.31 19.36 -17.97
N GLY A 391 -5.42 18.27 -18.73
CA GLY A 391 -4.30 17.39 -19.05
C GLY A 391 -3.84 16.50 -17.87
N HIS A 392 -4.62 16.43 -16.81
CA HIS A 392 -4.35 15.61 -15.65
C HIS A 392 -4.62 14.12 -15.94
N GLY A 393 -3.58 13.45 -16.38
CA GLY A 393 -3.54 12.00 -16.57
C GLY A 393 -4.39 11.50 -17.74
N ARG A 394 -3.82 10.66 -18.58
CA ARG A 394 -4.58 9.86 -19.55
C ARG A 394 -5.34 8.73 -18.86
N ALA A 395 -6.21 9.05 -17.94
CA ALA A 395 -7.31 8.17 -17.59
C ALA A 395 -8.36 8.40 -18.69
N THR A 396 -8.47 7.48 -19.63
CA THR A 396 -9.47 7.52 -20.68
C THR A 396 -10.84 7.28 -20.07
N PHE A 397 -11.52 8.35 -19.69
CA PHE A 397 -12.95 8.33 -19.50
C PHE A 397 -13.62 8.24 -20.88
N SER A 398 -14.29 7.15 -21.16
CA SER A 398 -15.23 7.06 -22.27
C SER A 398 -16.63 7.12 -21.68
N PRO A 399 -17.39 8.24 -21.87
CA PRO A 399 -18.80 8.26 -21.48
C PRO A 399 -19.54 7.26 -22.37
N ARG A 400 -20.15 6.25 -21.80
CA ARG A 400 -21.18 5.48 -22.49
C ARG A 400 -22.44 6.37 -22.57
N ALA A 401 -22.90 6.59 -23.78
CA ALA A 401 -24.18 7.21 -24.08
C ALA A 401 -25.35 6.29 -23.69
#